data_4b1ea993558f72675814d2cdc8fd6315
#
_entry.id   4b1ea993558f72675814d2cdc8fd6315
#
_cell.length_a   1.000
_cell.length_b   1.000
_cell.length_c   1.000
_cell.angle_alpha   90.00
_cell.angle_beta   90.00
_cell.angle_gamma   90.00
#
_symmetry.space_group_name_H-M   'P 1'
#
loop_
_entity.id
_entity.type
_entity.pdbx_description
1 polymer ?
#
loop_
_entity_poly.entity_id
_entity_poly.type
_entity_poly.pdbx_seq_one_letter_code
_entity_poly.pdbx_strand_id
1 'polypeptide(L)'
;MAKRLLPQILIIIILFATKNVLSQVYVATNGNDSNAGTIKAPKATLNAALRQVRELRRLKPDSLKTPVHIILKGGIYMLQEPVFIRPEDSGTEESPTVIKADGGEQAVISGGIKMVDWKKSTAPVTGLSNNAKGKVWVANVPLLGGQLFNFRQLWVNDRKAVRAKSANGHTMHRILNWDKKSETAVIPLLN
;
A
#
# COMPACT_ATOMS: atom_id res chain seq x y z
N MET A 1 -29.69 -8.90 -56.39
CA MET A 1 -29.80 -9.53 -55.06
C MET A 1 -28.55 -9.37 -54.16
N ALA A 2 -27.41 -8.92 -54.67
CA ALA A 2 -26.14 -8.83 -53.86
C ALA A 2 -26.05 -7.61 -52.92
N LYS A 3 -26.80 -6.54 -53.12
CA LYS A 3 -26.67 -5.28 -52.33
C LYS A 3 -27.25 -5.31 -50.90
N ARG A 4 -28.04 -6.31 -50.52
CA ARG A 4 -28.63 -6.42 -49.16
C ARG A 4 -27.85 -7.32 -48.19
N LEU A 5 -26.88 -8.10 -48.68
CA LEU A 5 -26.06 -9.00 -47.85
C LEU A 5 -24.89 -8.31 -47.17
N LEU A 6 -24.35 -7.22 -47.72
CA LEU A 6 -23.21 -6.49 -47.18
C LEU A 6 -23.45 -5.89 -45.77
N PRO A 7 -24.58 -5.21 -45.50
CA PRO A 7 -24.83 -4.66 -44.17
C PRO A 7 -25.12 -5.74 -43.12
N GLN A 8 -25.66 -6.86 -43.47
CA GLN A 8 -25.90 -7.97 -42.55
C GLN A 8 -24.61 -8.68 -42.15
N ILE A 9 -23.67 -8.83 -43.06
CA ILE A 9 -22.33 -9.39 -42.79
C ILE A 9 -21.54 -8.44 -41.90
N LEU A 10 -21.59 -7.11 -42.10
CA LEU A 10 -20.95 -6.12 -41.28
C LEU A 10 -21.47 -6.10 -39.83
N ILE A 11 -22.78 -6.26 -39.63
CA ILE A 11 -23.39 -6.36 -38.29
C ILE A 11 -22.95 -7.63 -37.57
N ILE A 12 -22.83 -8.75 -38.27
CA ILE A 12 -22.36 -10.02 -37.68
C ILE A 12 -20.89 -9.93 -37.27
N ILE A 13 -20.03 -9.27 -38.06
CA ILE A 13 -18.61 -9.05 -37.72
C ILE A 13 -18.47 -8.16 -36.49
N ILE A 14 -19.30 -7.13 -36.33
CA ILE A 14 -19.30 -6.26 -35.15
C ILE A 14 -19.73 -7.01 -33.87
N LEU A 15 -20.67 -7.94 -33.98
CA LEU A 15 -21.16 -8.77 -32.85
C LEU A 15 -20.11 -9.79 -32.37
N PHE A 16 -19.13 -10.20 -33.18
CA PHE A 16 -18.06 -11.12 -32.78
C PHE A 16 -16.83 -10.43 -32.14
N ALA A 17 -16.76 -9.09 -32.22
CA ALA A 17 -15.56 -8.34 -31.79
C ALA A 17 -15.49 -8.06 -30.28
N THR A 18 -16.40 -8.54 -29.43
CA THR A 18 -16.43 -8.15 -28.01
C THR A 18 -16.46 -9.31 -27.03
N LYS A 19 -15.46 -10.17 -27.07
CA LYS A 19 -15.16 -11.07 -25.94
C LYS A 19 -13.70 -10.92 -25.50
N ASN A 20 -13.32 -9.70 -25.14
CA ASN A 20 -12.13 -9.54 -24.32
C ASN A 20 -12.51 -9.94 -22.89
N VAL A 21 -12.33 -11.21 -22.55
CA VAL A 21 -12.25 -11.61 -21.14
C VAL A 21 -11.00 -10.94 -20.62
N LEU A 22 -11.17 -9.92 -19.80
CA LEU A 22 -10.06 -9.24 -19.11
C LEU A 22 -9.40 -10.27 -18.18
N SER A 23 -8.40 -10.99 -18.70
CA SER A 23 -7.54 -11.85 -17.88
C SER A 23 -6.47 -11.04 -17.11
N GLN A 24 -6.50 -9.72 -17.24
CA GLN A 24 -5.54 -8.80 -16.62
C GLN A 24 -6.26 -7.61 -16.01
N VAL A 25 -5.95 -7.30 -14.74
CA VAL A 25 -6.42 -6.12 -14.04
C VAL A 25 -5.20 -5.32 -13.60
N TYR A 26 -5.11 -4.08 -14.05
CA TYR A 26 -3.99 -3.18 -13.74
C TYR A 26 -4.29 -2.33 -12.52
N VAL A 27 -3.28 -2.15 -11.69
CA VAL A 27 -3.29 -1.28 -10.51
C VAL A 27 -2.15 -0.27 -10.63
N ALA A 28 -2.41 1.00 -10.33
CA ALA A 28 -1.41 2.04 -10.36
C ALA A 28 -1.65 3.06 -9.23
N THR A 29 -0.58 3.64 -8.69
CA THR A 29 -0.66 4.61 -7.59
C THR A 29 -1.43 5.89 -7.95
N ASN A 30 -1.54 6.21 -9.24
CA ASN A 30 -2.33 7.30 -9.81
C ASN A 30 -3.65 6.81 -10.43
N GLY A 31 -4.06 5.57 -10.16
CA GLY A 31 -5.31 4.99 -10.64
C GLY A 31 -6.55 5.51 -9.89
N ASN A 32 -7.69 4.94 -10.22
CA ASN A 32 -8.95 5.19 -9.53
C ASN A 32 -9.74 3.86 -9.42
N ASP A 33 -10.29 3.57 -8.24
CA ASP A 33 -11.00 2.31 -8.00
C ASP A 33 -12.31 2.16 -8.76
N SER A 34 -12.87 3.25 -9.28
CA SER A 34 -14.00 3.21 -10.22
C SER A 34 -13.61 2.88 -11.67
N ASN A 35 -12.33 2.91 -12.02
CA ASN A 35 -11.85 2.59 -13.35
C ASN A 35 -12.08 1.11 -13.72
N ALA A 36 -12.01 0.80 -15.02
CA ALA A 36 -12.22 -0.54 -15.54
C ALA A 36 -11.08 -1.54 -15.23
N GLY A 37 -9.95 -1.11 -14.67
CA GLY A 37 -8.79 -1.96 -14.39
C GLY A 37 -7.97 -2.31 -15.64
N THR A 38 -8.10 -1.54 -16.72
CA THR A 38 -7.26 -1.69 -17.92
C THR A 38 -5.93 -0.95 -17.76
N ILE A 39 -4.96 -1.21 -18.64
CA ILE A 39 -3.68 -0.50 -18.65
C ILE A 39 -3.82 1.03 -18.77
N LYS A 40 -4.86 1.50 -19.50
CA LYS A 40 -5.16 2.94 -19.68
C LYS A 40 -6.01 3.53 -18.56
N ALA A 41 -6.76 2.70 -17.85
CA ALA A 41 -7.64 3.08 -16.76
C ALA A 41 -7.45 2.10 -15.57
N PRO A 42 -6.31 2.15 -14.86
CA PRO A 42 -5.99 1.23 -13.79
C PRO A 42 -6.79 1.52 -12.52
N LYS A 43 -6.95 0.50 -11.68
CA LYS A 43 -7.42 0.66 -10.30
C LYS A 43 -6.38 1.41 -9.46
N ALA A 44 -6.81 2.04 -8.38
CA ALA A 44 -5.91 2.65 -7.41
C ALA A 44 -5.38 1.65 -6.38
N THR A 45 -6.22 0.68 -5.98
CA THR A 45 -5.93 -0.22 -4.86
C THR A 45 -5.94 -1.70 -5.27
N LEU A 46 -5.12 -2.49 -4.57
CA LEU A 46 -5.13 -3.95 -4.73
C LEU A 46 -6.47 -4.54 -4.28
N ASN A 47 -7.10 -3.97 -3.25
CA ASN A 47 -8.41 -4.40 -2.78
C ASN A 47 -9.49 -4.26 -3.87
N ALA A 48 -9.48 -3.17 -4.64
CA ALA A 48 -10.41 -2.98 -5.75
C ALA A 48 -10.14 -3.96 -6.89
N ALA A 49 -8.87 -4.25 -7.19
CA ALA A 49 -8.52 -5.25 -8.20
C ALA A 49 -8.98 -6.67 -7.79
N LEU A 50 -8.76 -7.06 -6.53
CA LEU A 50 -9.26 -8.34 -6.00
C LEU A 50 -10.78 -8.43 -6.07
N ARG A 51 -11.51 -7.36 -5.69
CA ARG A 51 -12.98 -7.32 -5.85
C ARG A 51 -13.41 -7.54 -7.30
N GLN A 52 -12.74 -6.90 -8.25
CA GLN A 52 -13.04 -7.06 -9.68
C GLN A 52 -12.78 -8.48 -10.16
N VAL A 53 -11.66 -9.10 -9.79
CA VAL A 53 -11.33 -10.48 -10.15
C VAL A 53 -12.36 -11.45 -9.56
N ARG A 54 -12.74 -11.27 -8.29
CA ARG A 54 -13.77 -12.06 -7.62
C ARG A 54 -15.11 -11.97 -8.35
N GLU A 55 -15.51 -10.78 -8.74
CA GLU A 55 -16.74 -10.57 -9.50
C GLU A 55 -16.69 -11.19 -10.89
N LEU A 56 -15.54 -11.11 -11.59
CA LEU A 56 -15.33 -11.80 -12.85
C LEU A 56 -15.49 -13.31 -12.71
N ARG A 57 -14.92 -13.91 -11.66
CA ARG A 57 -15.03 -15.35 -11.37
C ARG A 57 -16.47 -15.74 -11.05
N ARG A 58 -17.17 -14.93 -10.28
CA ARG A 58 -18.57 -15.18 -9.91
C ARG A 58 -19.52 -15.12 -11.12
N LEU A 59 -19.34 -14.17 -12.02
CA LEU A 59 -20.23 -13.95 -13.16
C LEU A 59 -19.90 -14.82 -14.38
N LYS A 60 -18.66 -15.27 -14.52
CA LYS A 60 -18.18 -15.99 -15.72
C LYS A 60 -17.25 -17.15 -15.36
N PRO A 61 -17.69 -18.11 -14.53
CA PRO A 61 -16.82 -19.20 -14.08
C PRO A 61 -16.25 -20.03 -15.23
N ASP A 62 -17.08 -20.34 -16.25
CA ASP A 62 -16.70 -21.21 -17.36
C ASP A 62 -15.80 -20.54 -18.43
N SER A 63 -15.66 -19.21 -18.38
CA SER A 63 -14.88 -18.46 -19.36
C SER A 63 -13.43 -18.19 -18.94
N LEU A 64 -13.10 -18.42 -17.66
CA LEU A 64 -11.77 -18.18 -17.10
C LEU A 64 -10.95 -19.48 -17.09
N LYS A 65 -10.47 -19.86 -18.28
CA LYS A 65 -9.61 -21.05 -18.49
C LYS A 65 -8.11 -20.71 -18.54
N THR A 66 -7.77 -19.48 -18.21
CA THR A 66 -6.37 -18.99 -18.18
C THR A 66 -6.14 -18.20 -16.89
N PRO A 67 -4.90 -18.10 -16.41
CA PRO A 67 -4.58 -17.30 -15.23
C PRO A 67 -5.11 -15.88 -15.33
N VAL A 68 -5.66 -15.37 -14.22
CA VAL A 68 -6.07 -13.98 -14.10
C VAL A 68 -4.96 -13.21 -13.39
N HIS A 69 -4.39 -12.22 -14.06
CA HIS A 69 -3.28 -11.44 -13.53
C HIS A 69 -3.76 -10.12 -12.94
N ILE A 70 -3.36 -9.83 -11.71
CA ILE A 70 -3.40 -8.48 -11.13
C ILE A 70 -2.00 -7.92 -11.26
N ILE A 71 -1.86 -6.87 -12.07
CA ILE A 71 -0.57 -6.29 -12.45
C ILE A 71 -0.43 -4.92 -11.77
N LEU A 72 0.51 -4.82 -10.83
CA LEU A 72 0.83 -3.57 -10.16
C LEU A 72 1.90 -2.82 -10.95
N LYS A 73 1.58 -1.62 -11.37
CA LYS A 73 2.58 -0.70 -11.94
C LYS A 73 3.57 -0.24 -10.87
N GLY A 74 4.73 0.23 -11.28
CA GLY A 74 5.77 0.70 -10.37
C GLY A 74 5.27 1.81 -9.44
N GLY A 75 5.72 1.77 -8.19
CA GLY A 75 5.38 2.75 -7.18
C GLY A 75 5.18 2.15 -5.79
N ILE A 76 4.92 3.02 -4.82
CA ILE A 76 4.69 2.64 -3.43
C ILE A 76 3.20 2.71 -3.13
N TYR A 77 2.60 1.56 -2.85
CA TYR A 77 1.20 1.40 -2.49
C TYR A 77 1.06 1.43 -0.96
N MET A 78 0.62 2.57 -0.42
CA MET A 78 0.36 2.73 1.02
C MET A 78 -0.97 2.09 1.36
N LEU A 79 -0.96 1.02 2.15
CA LEU A 79 -2.17 0.36 2.60
C LEU A 79 -2.81 1.14 3.75
N GLN A 80 -4.04 1.58 3.58
CA GLN A 80 -4.85 2.19 4.64
C GLN A 80 -5.63 1.14 5.43
N GLU A 81 -5.86 -0.03 4.83
CA GLU A 81 -6.54 -1.17 5.42
C GLU A 81 -5.82 -2.47 5.02
N PRO A 82 -5.98 -3.55 5.78
CA PRO A 82 -5.44 -4.84 5.42
C PRO A 82 -5.98 -5.34 4.07
N VAL A 83 -5.12 -6.00 3.31
CA VAL A 83 -5.53 -6.72 2.09
C VAL A 83 -5.93 -8.13 2.50
N PHE A 84 -7.22 -8.45 2.34
CA PHE A 84 -7.73 -9.79 2.61
C PHE A 84 -7.83 -10.59 1.32
N ILE A 85 -7.02 -11.63 1.22
CA ILE A 85 -7.10 -12.64 0.17
C ILE A 85 -8.00 -13.76 0.68
N ARG A 86 -9.09 -14.00 -0.01
CA ARG A 86 -10.11 -14.98 0.36
C ARG A 86 -9.98 -16.24 -0.52
N PRO A 87 -10.56 -17.37 -0.13
CA PRO A 87 -10.58 -18.57 -0.97
C PRO A 87 -11.10 -18.31 -2.40
N GLU A 88 -12.10 -17.44 -2.55
CA GLU A 88 -12.68 -17.08 -3.85
C GLU A 88 -11.70 -16.31 -4.76
N ASP A 89 -10.64 -15.73 -4.18
CA ASP A 89 -9.62 -14.99 -4.94
C ASP A 89 -8.60 -15.93 -5.57
N SER A 90 -8.42 -17.16 -5.06
CA SER A 90 -7.39 -18.09 -5.52
C SER A 90 -7.59 -18.57 -6.96
N GLY A 91 -8.84 -18.80 -7.35
CA GLY A 91 -9.21 -19.40 -8.65
C GLY A 91 -9.10 -20.92 -8.65
N THR A 92 -8.80 -21.48 -9.80
CA THR A 92 -8.61 -22.93 -10.00
C THR A 92 -7.18 -23.21 -10.40
N GLU A 93 -6.79 -24.50 -10.45
CA GLU A 93 -5.47 -24.93 -10.93
C GLU A 93 -5.19 -24.44 -12.36
N GLU A 94 -6.20 -24.49 -13.24
CA GLU A 94 -6.10 -24.04 -14.64
C GLU A 94 -6.15 -22.51 -14.78
N SER A 95 -6.82 -21.83 -13.84
CA SER A 95 -7.02 -20.38 -13.84
C SER A 95 -6.74 -19.77 -12.47
N PRO A 96 -5.49 -19.82 -11.96
CA PRO A 96 -5.12 -19.16 -10.72
C PRO A 96 -5.16 -17.64 -10.82
N THR A 97 -5.31 -16.96 -9.69
CA THR A 97 -5.09 -15.52 -9.60
C THR A 97 -3.62 -15.25 -9.30
N VAL A 98 -2.96 -14.51 -10.17
CA VAL A 98 -1.53 -14.17 -10.06
C VAL A 98 -1.39 -12.66 -9.80
N ILE A 99 -0.84 -12.30 -8.66
CA ILE A 99 -0.50 -10.91 -8.32
C ILE A 99 0.98 -10.71 -8.60
N LYS A 100 1.32 -9.74 -9.46
CA LYS A 100 2.71 -9.46 -9.84
C LYS A 100 2.93 -7.99 -10.15
N ALA A 101 4.19 -7.55 -10.09
CA ALA A 101 4.58 -6.26 -10.63
C ALA A 101 4.56 -6.28 -12.16
N ASP A 102 4.38 -5.13 -12.79
CA ASP A 102 4.57 -4.97 -14.24
C ASP A 102 6.04 -5.24 -14.62
N GLY A 103 6.26 -5.78 -15.80
CA GLY A 103 7.58 -6.24 -16.20
C GLY A 103 8.64 -5.14 -16.11
N GLY A 104 9.68 -5.36 -15.29
CA GLY A 104 10.77 -4.42 -15.06
C GLY A 104 10.47 -3.27 -14.09
N GLU A 105 9.26 -3.14 -13.59
CA GLU A 105 8.87 -2.11 -12.62
C GLU A 105 8.95 -2.64 -11.18
N GLN A 106 9.27 -1.75 -10.24
CA GLN A 106 9.28 -2.08 -8.81
C GLN A 106 7.98 -1.60 -8.16
N ALA A 107 7.13 -2.54 -7.74
CA ALA A 107 5.95 -2.27 -6.94
C ALA A 107 6.21 -2.62 -5.48
N VAL A 108 6.05 -1.65 -4.58
CA VAL A 108 6.26 -1.81 -3.14
C VAL A 108 4.92 -1.66 -2.42
N ILE A 109 4.52 -2.66 -1.65
CA ILE A 109 3.34 -2.59 -0.79
C ILE A 109 3.81 -2.24 0.63
N SER A 110 3.29 -1.17 1.20
CA SER A 110 3.71 -0.64 2.51
C SER A 110 2.52 -0.41 3.43
N GLY A 111 2.59 -0.92 4.65
CA GLY A 111 1.66 -0.57 5.73
C GLY A 111 2.07 0.69 6.52
N GLY A 112 3.09 1.41 6.06
CA GLY A 112 3.54 2.65 6.66
C GLY A 112 2.64 3.83 6.32
N ILE A 113 2.82 4.94 7.06
CA ILE A 113 2.18 6.21 6.78
C ILE A 113 3.27 7.21 6.41
N LYS A 114 3.11 7.88 5.27
CA LYS A 114 4.06 8.90 4.84
C LYS A 114 3.93 10.14 5.72
N MET A 115 5.02 10.52 6.37
CA MET A 115 5.12 11.78 7.09
C MET A 115 5.49 12.89 6.12
N VAL A 116 4.67 13.93 6.06
CA VAL A 116 4.83 15.09 5.17
C VAL A 116 4.95 16.39 6.00
N ASP A 117 5.12 17.52 5.31
CA ASP A 117 5.14 18.86 5.93
C ASP A 117 6.23 19.06 6.98
N TRP A 118 7.40 18.49 6.72
CA TRP A 118 8.58 18.68 7.54
C TRP A 118 9.04 20.13 7.50
N LYS A 119 9.16 20.76 8.68
CA LYS A 119 9.64 22.14 8.83
C LYS A 119 10.88 22.16 9.70
N LYS A 120 11.88 22.94 9.31
CA LYS A 120 13.05 23.17 10.14
C LYS A 120 12.65 24.05 11.33
N SER A 121 12.91 23.57 12.55
CA SER A 121 12.60 24.33 13.76
C SER A 121 13.59 25.49 13.93
N THR A 122 13.09 26.69 14.04
CA THR A 122 13.87 27.89 14.36
C THR A 122 13.93 28.17 15.86
N ALA A 123 13.00 27.59 16.62
CA ALA A 123 12.90 27.70 18.07
C ALA A 123 13.56 26.51 18.77
N PRO A 124 13.97 26.65 20.04
CA PRO A 124 14.38 25.50 20.87
C PRO A 124 13.24 24.50 20.98
N VAL A 125 13.54 23.21 20.85
CA VAL A 125 12.56 22.13 21.06
C VAL A 125 12.72 21.64 22.49
N THR A 126 11.63 21.63 23.26
CA THR A 126 11.64 21.19 24.66
C THR A 126 12.22 19.78 24.79
N GLY A 127 13.14 19.59 25.74
CA GLY A 127 13.80 18.30 25.96
C GLY A 127 15.04 18.05 25.09
N LEU A 128 15.40 18.96 24.19
CA LEU A 128 16.63 18.87 23.39
C LEU A 128 17.70 19.87 23.86
N SER A 129 18.95 19.47 23.68
CA SER A 129 20.11 20.33 23.93
C SER A 129 20.06 21.61 23.08
N ASN A 130 20.58 22.73 23.60
CA ASN A 130 20.74 23.99 22.87
C ASN A 130 21.51 23.85 21.54
N ASN A 131 22.42 22.87 21.47
CA ASN A 131 23.18 22.57 20.24
C ASN A 131 22.32 22.01 19.11
N ALA A 132 21.08 21.59 19.39
CA ALA A 132 20.12 21.12 18.42
C ALA A 132 19.32 22.27 17.76
N LYS A 133 19.38 23.49 18.29
CA LYS A 133 18.69 24.67 17.76
C LYS A 133 19.03 24.90 16.30
N GLY A 134 18.01 25.02 15.47
CA GLY A 134 18.15 25.21 14.01
C GLY A 134 18.66 23.99 13.24
N LYS A 135 18.82 22.82 13.87
CA LYS A 135 19.24 21.57 13.23
C LYS A 135 18.14 20.48 13.22
N VAL A 136 17.00 20.75 13.86
CA VAL A 136 15.90 19.80 14.02
C VAL A 136 14.82 20.07 12.98
N TRP A 137 14.30 19.01 12.40
CA TRP A 137 13.12 19.03 11.56
C TRP A 137 11.92 18.49 12.34
N VAL A 138 10.79 19.14 12.21
CA VAL A 138 9.55 18.80 12.92
C VAL A 138 8.46 18.56 11.90
N ALA A 139 7.68 17.51 12.09
CA ALA A 139 6.47 17.23 11.36
C ALA A 139 5.37 16.80 12.33
N ASN A 140 4.13 17.08 11.97
CA ASN A 140 2.99 16.59 12.73
C ASN A 140 2.80 15.10 12.46
N VAL A 141 2.54 14.34 13.53
CA VAL A 141 2.15 12.93 13.40
C VAL A 141 0.73 12.89 12.87
N PRO A 142 0.47 12.17 11.75
CA PRO A 142 -0.87 12.08 11.21
C PRO A 142 -1.84 11.39 12.17
N LEU A 143 -3.09 11.81 12.13
CA LEU A 143 -4.17 11.15 12.86
C LEU A 143 -4.68 9.96 12.04
N LEU A 144 -4.86 8.82 12.69
CA LEU A 144 -5.49 7.63 12.11
C LEU A 144 -6.82 7.40 12.84
N GLY A 145 -7.93 7.48 12.12
CA GLY A 145 -9.24 7.36 12.75
C GLY A 145 -9.53 8.42 13.85
N GLY A 146 -8.94 9.62 13.73
CA GLY A 146 -9.06 10.69 14.72
C GLY A 146 -8.14 10.55 15.93
N GLN A 147 -7.34 9.50 16.03
CA GLN A 147 -6.37 9.27 17.10
C GLN A 147 -4.93 9.48 16.63
N LEU A 148 -4.09 9.92 17.54
CA LEU A 148 -2.68 10.14 17.27
C LEU A 148 -1.99 8.79 16.99
N PHE A 149 -1.38 8.66 15.82
CA PHE A 149 -0.71 7.42 15.42
C PHE A 149 0.58 7.21 16.24
N ASN A 150 0.53 6.25 17.17
CA ASN A 150 1.72 5.88 17.96
C ASN A 150 2.56 4.85 17.18
N PHE A 151 3.60 5.32 16.50
CA PHE A 151 4.49 4.47 15.72
C PHE A 151 5.72 4.06 16.52
N ARG A 152 6.20 2.84 16.28
CA ARG A 152 7.43 2.30 16.89
C ARG A 152 8.63 2.33 15.96
N GLN A 153 8.40 2.53 14.67
CA GLN A 153 9.44 2.52 13.64
C GLN A 153 9.28 3.75 12.76
N LEU A 154 10.40 4.39 12.46
CA LEU A 154 10.50 5.48 11.50
C LEU A 154 11.53 5.09 10.43
N TRP A 155 11.21 5.34 9.18
CA TRP A 155 12.10 5.12 8.05
C TRP A 155 12.35 6.46 7.36
N VAL A 156 13.61 6.76 7.11
CA VAL A 156 14.04 7.98 6.42
C VAL A 156 14.94 7.56 5.27
N ASN A 157 14.56 7.92 4.03
CA ASN A 157 15.27 7.53 2.82
C ASN A 157 15.56 6.01 2.77
N ASP A 158 14.51 5.21 2.96
CA ASP A 158 14.51 3.74 2.97
C ASP A 158 15.41 3.09 4.04
N ARG A 159 15.90 3.87 4.99
CA ARG A 159 16.67 3.39 6.13
C ARG A 159 15.88 3.52 7.42
N LYS A 160 15.85 2.45 8.19
CA LYS A 160 15.25 2.46 9.53
C LYS A 160 16.03 3.38 10.45
N ALA A 161 15.37 4.40 10.97
CA ALA A 161 15.96 5.30 11.95
C ALA A 161 16.17 4.59 13.30
N VAL A 162 17.28 4.89 13.94
CA VAL A 162 17.58 4.38 15.28
C VAL A 162 16.83 5.25 16.29
N ARG A 163 15.99 4.62 17.11
CA ARG A 163 15.30 5.33 18.19
C ARG A 163 16.34 5.78 19.23
N ALA A 164 16.28 7.05 19.61
CA ALA A 164 17.12 7.57 20.66
C ALA A 164 16.89 6.79 21.98
N LYS A 165 17.96 6.35 22.58
CA LYS A 165 17.99 5.64 23.86
C LYS A 165 19.21 6.09 24.67
N SER A 166 19.13 5.92 25.98
CA SER A 166 20.16 6.38 26.94
C SER A 166 21.49 5.64 26.85
N ALA A 167 21.55 4.48 26.19
CA ALA A 167 22.78 3.70 26.05
C ALA A 167 22.99 3.23 24.62
N ASN A 168 24.24 3.22 24.19
CA ASN A 168 24.66 2.55 22.96
C ASN A 168 24.80 1.05 23.26
N GLY A 169 24.00 0.21 22.59
CA GLY A 169 24.10 -1.24 22.75
C GLY A 169 22.87 -1.89 23.37
N HIS A 170 23.03 -3.13 23.78
CA HIS A 170 21.95 -4.00 24.28
C HIS A 170 21.76 -3.92 25.80
N THR A 171 22.46 -3.02 26.49
CA THR A 171 22.39 -2.87 27.95
C THR A 171 21.02 -2.30 28.34
N MET A 172 20.24 -3.09 29.05
CA MET A 172 18.99 -2.62 29.65
C MET A 172 19.29 -2.01 31.00
N HIS A 173 18.75 -0.82 31.23
CA HIS A 173 18.84 -0.20 32.56
C HIS A 173 17.93 -0.94 33.52
N ARG A 174 18.47 -1.32 34.67
CA ARG A 174 17.68 -1.85 35.77
C ARG A 174 17.01 -0.69 36.51
N ILE A 175 15.70 -0.76 36.71
CA ILE A 175 15.01 0.16 37.61
C ILE A 175 15.42 -0.20 39.03
N LEU A 176 16.06 0.73 39.73
CA LEU A 176 16.46 0.56 41.12
C LEU A 176 15.33 0.86 42.10
N ASN A 177 14.53 1.86 41.77
CA ASN A 177 13.34 2.23 42.53
C ASN A 177 12.27 2.83 41.61
N TRP A 178 11.02 2.59 41.96
CA TRP A 178 9.85 3.16 41.29
C TRP A 178 8.97 3.85 42.30
N ASP A 179 8.79 5.15 42.17
CA ASP A 179 7.81 5.89 42.96
C ASP A 179 6.51 6.01 42.15
N LYS A 180 5.48 5.25 42.59
CA LYS A 180 4.17 5.22 41.94
C LYS A 180 3.41 6.55 42.05
N LYS A 181 3.68 7.34 43.09
CA LYS A 181 2.97 8.59 43.36
C LYS A 181 3.42 9.73 42.44
N SER A 182 4.73 9.79 42.16
CA SER A 182 5.32 10.78 41.26
C SER A 182 5.55 10.25 39.85
N GLU A 183 5.25 8.96 39.60
CA GLU A 183 5.50 8.26 38.33
C GLU A 183 6.98 8.35 37.86
N THR A 184 7.90 8.34 38.83
CA THR A 184 9.33 8.46 38.56
C THR A 184 10.10 7.18 38.83
N ALA A 185 11.11 6.91 38.02
CA ALA A 185 12.01 5.77 38.17
C ALA A 185 13.44 6.25 38.45
N VAL A 186 14.12 5.59 39.37
CA VAL A 186 15.58 5.75 39.60
C VAL A 186 16.28 4.66 38.81
N ILE A 187 17.21 5.05 37.96
CA ILE A 187 18.09 4.15 37.22
C ILE A 187 19.55 4.46 37.54
N PRO A 188 20.46 3.48 37.48
CA PRO A 188 21.89 3.76 37.71
C PRO A 188 22.44 4.68 36.64
N LEU A 189 23.32 5.58 37.00
CA LEU A 189 24.13 6.34 36.06
C LEU A 189 25.04 5.36 35.30
N LEU A 190 25.09 5.53 33.99
CA LEU A 190 26.09 4.82 33.19
C LEU A 190 27.40 5.52 33.31
N ASN A 191 28.39 4.82 33.84
CA ASN A 191 29.79 5.22 33.80
C ASN A 191 30.39 4.97 32.42
#